data_1034b50a1312cd0de61a92e7624208c5
#
_entry.id   1034b50a1312cd0de61a92e7624208c5
#
_cell.length_a   1.000
_cell.length_b   1.000
_cell.length_c   1.000
_cell.angle_alpha   90.00
_cell.angle_beta   90.00
_cell.angle_gamma   90.00
#
_symmetry.space_group_name_H-M   'P 1'
#
loop_
_entity.id
_entity.type
_entity.pdbx_description
1 polymer ?
#
loop_
_entity_poly.entity_id
_entity_poly.type
_entity_poly.pdbx_seq_one_letter_code
_entity_poly.pdbx_strand_id
1 'polypeptide(L)'
;LHQLRGRVGRSNKKAFCYLLTPPLAMLSDEAQKRLRALEEFSDLGSGFNIAMRDLDIRGAGNLLGAEQSGFINDIGFETYHKILDEAIMELKENEFKDLFEKPEEEKKYVRECAIESDLEILLPNEYVDSSAERISLYNELDHIENEEGLMRFTDNLIDRFGEIPPQANDLLNTVRLRWIARDLGFEKIVLKKGDMTCYFLQDQDSDYFKTETFNKIIRYASDHLKRCQFKEQNGKNILIFKVVDRVKDALDLLREINS
;
A
#
# COMPACT_ATOMS: atom_id res chain seq x y z
N LEU A 1 22.97 16.97 14.80
CA LEU A 1 21.92 17.98 14.54
C LEU A 1 20.61 17.56 15.23
N HIS A 2 20.09 16.35 15.02
CA HIS A 2 18.86 15.87 15.63
C HIS A 2 18.86 15.95 17.16
N GLN A 3 19.92 15.50 17.81
CA GLN A 3 20.08 15.62 19.28
C GLN A 3 20.03 17.06 19.78
N LEU A 4 20.59 18.02 19.04
CA LEU A 4 20.51 19.43 19.38
C LEU A 4 19.09 19.97 19.23
N ARG A 5 18.40 19.63 18.14
CA ARG A 5 16.98 19.96 17.95
C ARG A 5 16.12 19.36 19.07
N GLY A 6 16.37 18.12 19.48
CA GLY A 6 15.66 17.44 20.56
C GLY A 6 15.86 18.05 21.95
N ARG A 7 16.69 19.08 22.10
CA ARG A 7 16.82 19.86 23.33
C ARG A 7 15.83 21.04 23.40
N VAL A 8 15.20 21.38 22.27
CA VAL A 8 14.26 22.49 22.16
C VAL A 8 12.82 21.93 22.28
N GLY A 9 11.91 22.70 22.89
CA GLY A 9 10.50 22.32 22.97
C GLY A 9 10.15 21.26 24.01
N ARG A 10 10.86 21.21 25.14
CA ARG A 10 10.60 20.26 26.25
C ARG A 10 9.58 20.75 27.26
N SER A 11 8.89 21.85 27.01
CA SER A 11 7.84 22.39 27.82
C SER A 11 6.55 22.56 27.01
N ASN A 12 5.48 22.96 27.65
CA ASN A 12 4.20 23.28 27.00
C ASN A 12 4.20 24.59 26.18
N LYS A 13 5.36 25.23 26.03
CA LYS A 13 5.52 26.45 25.22
C LYS A 13 6.08 26.11 23.87
N LYS A 14 5.54 26.76 22.81
CA LYS A 14 6.08 26.65 21.45
C LYS A 14 7.52 27.18 21.40
N ALA A 15 8.43 26.42 20.88
CA ALA A 15 9.84 26.76 20.74
C ALA A 15 10.31 26.57 19.31
N PHE A 16 11.32 27.36 18.91
CA PHE A 16 11.89 27.32 17.58
C PHE A 16 13.36 26.94 17.64
N CYS A 17 13.80 26.15 16.69
CA CYS A 17 15.19 25.77 16.49
C CYS A 17 15.66 26.30 15.13
N TYR A 18 16.63 27.21 15.12
CA TYR A 18 17.22 27.79 13.91
C TYR A 18 18.54 27.10 13.62
N LEU A 19 18.67 26.52 12.43
CA LEU A 19 19.90 25.91 11.92
C LEU A 19 20.61 26.91 11.01
N LEU A 20 21.70 27.50 11.52
CA LEU A 20 22.51 28.45 10.74
C LEU A 20 23.52 27.67 9.91
N THR A 21 23.46 27.85 8.59
CA THR A 21 24.30 27.16 7.62
C THR A 21 24.85 28.15 6.60
N PRO A 22 25.97 27.83 5.92
CA PRO A 22 26.35 28.51 4.70
C PRO A 22 25.24 28.40 3.63
N PRO A 23 25.28 29.20 2.55
CA PRO A 23 24.34 29.02 1.44
C PRO A 23 24.30 27.57 0.96
N LEU A 24 23.09 27.06 0.64
CA LEU A 24 22.88 25.65 0.28
C LEU A 24 23.81 25.16 -0.83
N ALA A 25 24.12 26.04 -1.80
CA ALA A 25 25.05 25.73 -2.89
C ALA A 25 26.50 25.45 -2.46
N MET A 26 26.87 25.82 -1.23
CA MET A 26 28.20 25.57 -0.65
C MET A 26 28.25 24.34 0.25
N LEU A 27 27.12 23.71 0.48
CA LEU A 27 27.03 22.49 1.29
C LEU A 27 27.22 21.26 0.41
N SER A 28 27.84 20.22 0.97
CA SER A 28 27.87 18.91 0.31
C SER A 28 26.45 18.34 0.17
N ASP A 29 26.24 17.47 -0.82
CA ASP A 29 24.97 16.80 -1.06
C ASP A 29 24.44 16.08 0.18
N GLU A 30 25.33 15.42 0.94
CA GLU A 30 24.96 14.78 2.20
C GLU A 30 24.47 15.78 3.27
N ALA A 31 25.14 16.95 3.37
CA ALA A 31 24.74 17.98 4.33
C ALA A 31 23.38 18.57 3.95
N GLN A 32 23.10 18.77 2.66
CA GLN A 32 21.80 19.23 2.18
C GLN A 32 20.71 18.20 2.48
N LYS A 33 20.96 16.91 2.19
CA LYS A 33 20.01 15.81 2.49
C LYS A 33 19.69 15.73 3.99
N ARG A 34 20.71 15.87 4.86
CA ARG A 34 20.51 15.86 6.33
C ARG A 34 19.70 17.05 6.82
N LEU A 35 19.88 18.22 6.25
CA LEU A 35 19.09 19.41 6.60
C LEU A 35 17.63 19.24 6.19
N ARG A 36 17.38 18.75 4.96
CA ARG A 36 16.02 18.44 4.47
C ARG A 36 15.33 17.40 5.34
N ALA A 37 16.02 16.32 5.73
CA ALA A 37 15.45 15.31 6.62
C ALA A 37 15.03 15.90 7.99
N LEU A 38 15.78 16.86 8.53
CA LEU A 38 15.42 17.53 9.78
C LEU A 38 14.22 18.48 9.64
N GLU A 39 14.01 19.04 8.47
CA GLU A 39 12.87 19.89 8.15
C GLU A 39 11.63 19.05 7.91
N GLU A 40 11.74 17.99 7.11
CA GLU A 40 10.67 17.06 6.76
C GLU A 40 10.11 16.32 7.98
N PHE A 41 10.98 15.81 8.84
CA PHE A 41 10.58 15.07 10.06
C PHE A 41 10.57 15.98 11.29
N SER A 42 9.69 16.98 11.31
CA SER A 42 9.59 17.95 12.40
C SER A 42 8.72 17.49 13.57
N ASP A 43 7.89 16.49 13.41
CA ASP A 43 6.92 16.03 14.39
C ASP A 43 7.52 15.33 15.61
N LEU A 44 6.76 15.31 16.72
CA LEU A 44 7.13 14.58 17.92
C LEU A 44 7.18 13.08 17.64
N GLY A 45 8.26 12.42 18.03
CA GLY A 45 8.44 10.98 17.78
C GLY A 45 9.16 10.62 16.48
N SER A 46 9.42 11.59 15.60
CA SER A 46 10.10 11.39 14.31
C SER A 46 11.59 10.99 14.40
N GLY A 47 12.10 10.80 15.62
CA GLY A 47 13.52 10.44 15.85
C GLY A 47 13.98 9.19 15.14
N PHE A 48 13.10 8.20 15.04
CA PHE A 48 13.37 6.96 14.32
C PHE A 48 13.51 7.23 12.80
N ASN A 49 12.59 7.97 12.21
CA ASN A 49 12.62 8.31 10.78
C ASN A 49 13.86 9.12 10.41
N ILE A 50 14.28 10.07 11.28
CA ILE A 50 15.52 10.82 11.09
C ILE A 50 16.76 9.91 11.20
N ALA A 51 16.77 8.97 12.13
CA ALA A 51 17.87 8.01 12.27
C ALA A 51 17.97 7.09 11.05
N MET A 52 16.84 6.61 10.55
CA MET A 52 16.79 5.82 9.32
C MET A 52 17.24 6.64 8.11
N ARG A 53 16.82 7.89 8.00
CA ARG A 53 17.25 8.79 6.92
C ARG A 53 18.74 9.14 6.99
N ASP A 54 19.31 9.28 8.19
CA ASP A 54 20.76 9.49 8.35
C ASP A 54 21.55 8.22 7.97
N LEU A 55 21.00 7.04 8.23
CA LEU A 55 21.54 5.75 7.79
C LEU A 55 21.56 5.66 6.25
N ASP A 56 20.46 6.06 5.59
CA ASP A 56 20.37 6.16 4.14
C ASP A 56 21.41 7.10 3.55
N ILE A 57 21.55 8.29 4.12
CA ILE A 57 22.47 9.32 3.64
C ILE A 57 23.94 8.88 3.77
N ARG A 58 24.26 8.12 4.82
CA ARG A 58 25.59 7.52 5.04
C ARG A 58 25.83 6.31 4.14
N GLY A 59 24.76 5.76 3.53
CA GLY A 59 24.78 4.46 2.91
C GLY A 59 24.79 3.36 3.98
N ALA A 60 23.84 2.46 3.96
CA ALA A 60 23.75 1.33 4.90
C ALA A 60 24.96 0.35 4.82
N GLY A 61 25.92 0.63 3.94
CA GLY A 61 27.09 -0.17 3.68
C GLY A 61 28.01 -0.47 4.86
N ASN A 62 27.90 0.29 5.94
CA ASN A 62 28.69 0.00 7.16
C ASN A 62 28.05 -1.04 8.08
N LEU A 63 26.74 -1.34 7.91
CA LEU A 63 26.05 -2.35 8.72
C LEU A 63 25.93 -3.70 8.02
N LEU A 64 25.90 -3.71 6.69
CA LEU A 64 25.63 -4.90 5.87
C LEU A 64 26.76 -5.24 4.86
N GLY A 65 27.86 -4.47 4.83
CA GLY A 65 28.97 -4.62 3.88
C GLY A 65 28.92 -3.60 2.72
N ALA A 66 30.12 -3.21 2.26
CA ALA A 66 30.30 -2.08 1.28
C ALA A 66 29.65 -2.34 -0.09
N GLU A 67 29.34 -3.59 -0.45
CA GLU A 67 28.74 -3.95 -1.74
C GLU A 67 27.24 -3.68 -1.81
N GLN A 68 26.54 -3.62 -0.65
CA GLN A 68 25.07 -3.45 -0.60
C GLN A 68 24.64 -1.99 -0.54
N SER A 69 25.53 -1.06 -0.21
CA SER A 69 25.21 0.38 -0.12
C SER A 69 24.88 1.00 -1.48
N GLY A 70 25.48 0.53 -2.57
CA GLY A 70 25.15 0.94 -3.92
C GLY A 70 23.74 0.53 -4.32
N PHE A 71 23.35 -0.68 -3.95
CA PHE A 71 22.05 -1.26 -4.32
C PHE A 71 20.85 -0.49 -3.72
N ILE A 72 20.94 -0.05 -2.47
CA ILE A 72 19.87 0.74 -1.81
C ILE A 72 19.69 2.11 -2.48
N ASN A 73 20.79 2.74 -2.92
CA ASN A 73 20.72 4.00 -3.63
C ASN A 73 20.12 3.87 -5.03
N ASP A 74 20.34 2.73 -5.69
CA ASP A 74 19.85 2.47 -7.04
C ASP A 74 18.36 2.12 -7.09
N ILE A 75 17.86 1.35 -6.13
CA ILE A 75 16.47 0.88 -6.10
C ILE A 75 15.53 1.72 -5.23
N GLY A 76 16.08 2.60 -4.37
CA GLY A 76 15.35 3.40 -3.41
C GLY A 76 15.04 2.63 -2.11
N PHE A 77 14.89 3.42 -1.04
CA PHE A 77 14.72 2.89 0.33
C PHE A 77 13.44 2.06 0.51
N GLU A 78 12.31 2.53 -0.04
CA GLU A 78 11.01 1.83 0.07
C GLU A 78 11.05 0.47 -0.62
N THR A 79 11.64 0.41 -1.83
CA THR A 79 11.78 -0.86 -2.57
C THR A 79 12.72 -1.83 -1.86
N TYR A 80 13.80 -1.31 -1.25
CA TYR A 80 14.71 -2.13 -0.44
C TYR A 80 14.02 -2.75 0.77
N HIS A 81 13.23 -1.96 1.53
CA HIS A 81 12.46 -2.47 2.66
C HIS A 81 11.43 -3.51 2.23
N LYS A 82 10.74 -3.28 1.12
CA LYS A 82 9.80 -4.27 0.57
C LYS A 82 10.50 -5.59 0.26
N ILE A 83 11.66 -5.57 -0.38
CA ILE A 83 12.46 -6.77 -0.68
C ILE A 83 12.96 -7.44 0.61
N LEU A 84 13.38 -6.66 1.61
CA LEU A 84 13.83 -7.18 2.89
C LEU A 84 12.70 -7.86 3.67
N ASP A 85 11.53 -7.24 3.72
CA ASP A 85 10.34 -7.80 4.36
C ASP A 85 9.89 -9.09 3.65
N GLU A 86 9.96 -9.12 2.32
CA GLU A 86 9.70 -10.33 1.53
C GLU A 86 10.69 -11.45 1.86
N ALA A 87 11.98 -11.15 1.93
CA ALA A 87 13.01 -12.13 2.29
C ALA A 87 12.84 -12.65 3.73
N ILE A 88 12.50 -11.77 4.68
CA ILE A 88 12.23 -12.18 6.08
C ILE A 88 11.01 -13.10 6.15
N MET A 89 9.95 -12.81 5.39
CA MET A 89 8.77 -13.68 5.34
C MET A 89 9.10 -15.03 4.71
N GLU A 90 9.85 -15.04 3.61
CA GLU A 90 10.29 -16.27 2.95
C GLU A 90 11.13 -17.15 3.89
N LEU A 91 12.04 -16.55 4.67
CA LEU A 91 12.81 -17.26 5.69
C LEU A 91 11.90 -17.84 6.80
N LYS A 92 10.91 -17.08 7.26
CA LYS A 92 9.94 -17.56 8.26
C LYS A 92 9.11 -18.73 7.74
N GLU A 93 8.70 -18.69 6.48
CA GLU A 93 7.88 -19.74 5.85
C GLU A 93 8.71 -21.01 5.51
N ASN A 94 9.98 -20.87 5.14
CA ASN A 94 10.81 -21.98 4.67
C ASN A 94 11.72 -22.57 5.77
N GLU A 95 12.48 -21.73 6.49
CA GLU A 95 13.49 -22.21 7.44
C GLU A 95 12.97 -22.27 8.89
N PHE A 96 11.99 -21.45 9.24
CA PHE A 96 11.44 -21.33 10.59
C PHE A 96 9.96 -21.70 10.67
N LYS A 97 9.47 -22.51 9.74
CA LYS A 97 8.06 -22.90 9.64
C LYS A 97 7.51 -23.45 10.97
N ASP A 98 8.28 -24.32 11.63
CA ASP A 98 7.91 -24.95 12.90
C ASP A 98 7.77 -23.98 14.08
N LEU A 99 8.42 -22.80 14.00
CA LEU A 99 8.39 -21.77 15.05
C LEU A 99 7.30 -20.70 14.81
N PHE A 100 6.87 -20.53 13.57
CA PHE A 100 5.95 -19.47 13.14
C PHE A 100 4.74 -20.02 12.39
N GLU A 101 4.39 -21.32 12.57
CA GLU A 101 3.17 -21.88 11.99
C GLU A 101 1.96 -21.06 12.44
N LYS A 102 1.41 -20.32 11.47
CA LYS A 102 0.08 -19.73 11.62
C LYS A 102 -0.97 -20.79 11.32
N PRO A 103 -2.15 -20.76 11.98
CA PRO A 103 -3.28 -21.54 11.54
C PRO A 103 -3.54 -21.34 10.04
N GLU A 104 -4.00 -22.37 9.34
CA GLU A 104 -4.24 -22.30 7.89
C GLU A 104 -5.17 -21.15 7.49
N GLU A 105 -6.07 -20.75 8.37
CA GLU A 105 -6.98 -19.61 8.21
C GLU A 105 -6.30 -18.24 8.16
N GLU A 106 -5.03 -18.13 8.60
CA GLU A 106 -4.28 -16.86 8.58
C GLU A 106 -3.24 -16.78 7.45
N LYS A 107 -3.10 -17.81 6.62
CA LYS A 107 -2.18 -17.77 5.47
C LYS A 107 -2.74 -16.85 4.39
N LYS A 108 -2.11 -15.69 4.22
CA LYS A 108 -2.40 -14.78 3.10
C LYS A 108 -1.59 -15.23 1.88
N TYR A 109 -2.28 -15.81 0.90
CA TYR A 109 -1.66 -16.28 -0.35
C TYR A 109 -1.34 -15.15 -1.32
N VAL A 110 -2.07 -14.03 -1.23
CA VAL A 110 -1.84 -12.82 -2.02
C VAL A 110 -1.47 -11.68 -1.09
N ARG A 111 -0.38 -10.99 -1.36
CA ARG A 111 0.09 -9.85 -0.55
C ARG A 111 -0.58 -8.55 -0.98
N GLU A 112 -0.65 -8.32 -2.27
CA GLU A 112 -1.27 -7.13 -2.87
C GLU A 112 -2.12 -7.54 -4.07
N CYS A 113 -3.25 -6.85 -4.25
CA CYS A 113 -4.08 -7.00 -5.44
C CYS A 113 -3.99 -5.72 -6.27
N ALA A 114 -3.52 -5.84 -7.51
CA ALA A 114 -3.50 -4.73 -8.46
C ALA A 114 -4.91 -4.50 -9.03
N ILE A 115 -5.37 -3.26 -9.05
CA ILE A 115 -6.66 -2.90 -9.66
C ILE A 115 -6.42 -2.00 -10.86
N GLU A 116 -6.87 -2.43 -12.04
CA GLU A 116 -6.91 -1.64 -13.27
C GLU A 116 -8.36 -1.30 -13.63
N SER A 117 -8.61 -0.07 -14.02
CA SER A 117 -9.94 0.36 -14.39
C SER A 117 -9.91 1.37 -15.54
N ASP A 118 -11.00 1.41 -16.31
CA ASP A 118 -11.31 2.49 -17.24
C ASP A 118 -12.28 3.52 -16.63
N LEU A 119 -12.65 3.37 -15.36
CA LEU A 119 -13.47 4.30 -14.60
C LEU A 119 -12.63 5.49 -14.08
N GLU A 120 -13.26 6.63 -13.87
CA GLU A 120 -12.62 7.80 -13.26
C GLU A 120 -12.50 7.63 -11.74
N ILE A 121 -11.42 6.98 -11.30
CA ILE A 121 -11.12 6.70 -9.89
C ILE A 121 -10.00 7.64 -9.45
N LEU A 122 -10.36 8.83 -8.99
CA LEU A 122 -9.39 9.87 -8.65
C LEU A 122 -9.96 10.91 -7.67
N LEU A 123 -9.07 11.74 -7.10
CA LEU A 123 -9.43 12.98 -6.41
C LEU A 123 -9.53 14.10 -7.46
N PRO A 124 -10.74 14.61 -7.77
CA PRO A 124 -10.90 15.66 -8.78
C PRO A 124 -10.15 16.95 -8.42
N ASN A 125 -9.69 17.69 -9.44
CA ASN A 125 -9.00 18.96 -9.24
C ASN A 125 -9.90 20.00 -8.53
N GLU A 126 -11.19 19.95 -8.80
CA GLU A 126 -12.20 20.82 -8.19
C GLU A 126 -12.41 20.51 -6.70
N TYR A 127 -12.09 19.29 -6.28
CA TYR A 127 -12.23 18.86 -4.89
C TYR A 127 -10.93 19.13 -4.10
N VAL A 128 -9.77 18.81 -4.65
CA VAL A 128 -8.45 19.11 -4.07
C VAL A 128 -7.61 19.81 -5.12
N ASP A 129 -7.52 21.13 -5.05
CA ASP A 129 -6.85 21.96 -6.07
C ASP A 129 -5.34 21.72 -6.16
N SER A 130 -4.67 21.58 -5.02
CA SER A 130 -3.21 21.38 -4.95
C SER A 130 -2.77 20.00 -5.42
N SER A 131 -1.96 19.92 -6.48
CA SER A 131 -1.37 18.66 -6.97
C SER A 131 -0.47 17.98 -5.93
N ALA A 132 0.30 18.77 -5.18
CA ALA A 132 1.17 18.24 -4.13
C ALA A 132 0.34 17.61 -3.00
N GLU A 133 -0.78 18.22 -2.66
CA GLU A 133 -1.70 17.72 -1.64
C GLU A 133 -2.42 16.46 -2.10
N ARG A 134 -2.85 16.38 -3.37
CA ARG A 134 -3.40 15.15 -3.92
C ARG A 134 -2.43 13.99 -3.86
N ILE A 135 -1.15 14.21 -4.20
CA ILE A 135 -0.11 13.18 -4.10
C ILE A 135 0.05 12.72 -2.65
N SER A 136 0.07 13.66 -1.69
CA SER A 136 0.15 13.31 -0.27
C SER A 136 -1.05 12.47 0.19
N LEU A 137 -2.26 12.83 -0.25
CA LEU A 137 -3.47 12.07 0.07
C LEU A 137 -3.48 10.67 -0.57
N TYR A 138 -2.97 10.52 -1.80
CA TYR A 138 -2.83 9.19 -2.41
C TYR A 138 -1.83 8.32 -1.65
N ASN A 139 -0.70 8.89 -1.22
CA ASN A 139 0.29 8.17 -0.41
C ASN A 139 -0.28 7.78 0.95
N GLU A 140 -1.02 8.67 1.62
CA GLU A 140 -1.71 8.35 2.87
C GLU A 140 -2.72 7.22 2.67
N LEU A 141 -3.53 7.29 1.62
CA LEU A 141 -4.54 6.29 1.30
C LEU A 141 -3.95 4.91 0.99
N ASP A 142 -2.78 4.86 0.36
CA ASP A 142 -2.10 3.60 0.01
C ASP A 142 -1.60 2.83 1.24
N HIS A 143 -1.29 3.55 2.33
CA HIS A 143 -0.84 2.96 3.59
C HIS A 143 -1.98 2.56 4.54
N ILE A 144 -3.24 2.76 4.15
CA ILE A 144 -4.39 2.40 4.99
C ILE A 144 -4.70 0.90 4.80
N GLU A 145 -4.64 0.14 5.89
CA GLU A 145 -4.81 -1.32 5.87
C GLU A 145 -6.16 -1.80 6.43
N ASN A 146 -6.97 -0.91 7.03
CA ASN A 146 -8.22 -1.28 7.70
C ASN A 146 -9.32 -0.22 7.56
N GLU A 147 -10.55 -0.65 7.82
CA GLU A 147 -11.74 0.19 7.69
C GLU A 147 -11.73 1.39 8.64
N GLU A 148 -11.20 1.24 9.87
CA GLU A 148 -11.12 2.33 10.83
C GLU A 148 -10.21 3.46 10.34
N GLY A 149 -9.05 3.11 9.77
CA GLY A 149 -8.15 4.08 9.12
C GLY A 149 -8.81 4.77 7.93
N LEU A 150 -9.53 4.01 7.10
CA LEU A 150 -10.23 4.56 5.95
C LEU A 150 -11.38 5.49 6.35
N MET A 151 -12.10 5.19 7.43
CA MET A 151 -13.12 6.08 7.97
C MET A 151 -12.51 7.39 8.48
N ARG A 152 -11.42 7.35 9.25
CA ARG A 152 -10.70 8.55 9.70
C ARG A 152 -10.20 9.40 8.53
N PHE A 153 -9.65 8.77 7.52
CA PHE A 153 -9.22 9.45 6.29
C PHE A 153 -10.40 10.12 5.59
N THR A 154 -11.54 9.44 5.50
CA THR A 154 -12.77 9.95 4.92
C THR A 154 -13.30 11.16 5.69
N ASP A 155 -13.32 11.10 7.02
CA ASP A 155 -13.75 12.21 7.88
C ASP A 155 -12.81 13.41 7.72
N ASN A 156 -11.50 13.20 7.63
CA ASN A 156 -10.53 14.25 7.34
C ASN A 156 -10.73 14.90 5.98
N LEU A 157 -11.08 14.13 4.95
CA LEU A 157 -11.41 14.68 3.63
C LEU A 157 -12.64 15.58 3.69
N ILE A 158 -13.69 15.14 4.39
CA ILE A 158 -14.94 15.90 4.55
C ILE A 158 -14.68 17.20 5.32
N ASP A 159 -13.92 17.13 6.41
CA ASP A 159 -13.60 18.31 7.24
C ASP A 159 -12.81 19.36 6.46
N ARG A 160 -11.89 18.94 5.60
CA ARG A 160 -10.97 19.83 4.88
C ARG A 160 -11.52 20.34 3.54
N PHE A 161 -12.25 19.52 2.82
CA PHE A 161 -12.62 19.76 1.44
C PHE A 161 -14.15 19.71 1.20
N GLY A 162 -14.93 19.32 2.22
CA GLY A 162 -16.38 19.21 2.11
C GLY A 162 -16.86 17.86 1.60
N GLU A 163 -18.06 17.83 1.01
CA GLU A 163 -18.72 16.61 0.56
C GLU A 163 -17.89 15.84 -0.48
N ILE A 164 -17.77 14.52 -0.29
CA ILE A 164 -16.96 13.65 -1.15
C ILE A 164 -17.62 13.46 -2.52
N PRO A 165 -16.95 13.84 -3.61
CA PRO A 165 -17.47 13.63 -4.95
C PRO A 165 -17.49 12.16 -5.34
N PRO A 166 -18.33 11.75 -6.31
CA PRO A 166 -18.47 10.34 -6.72
C PRO A 166 -17.14 9.66 -7.08
N GLN A 167 -16.25 10.34 -7.79
CA GLN A 167 -14.95 9.81 -8.20
C GLN A 167 -14.04 9.51 -6.99
N ALA A 168 -14.04 10.39 -5.98
CA ALA A 168 -13.31 10.18 -4.74
C ALA A 168 -13.94 9.06 -3.89
N ASN A 169 -15.27 8.93 -3.89
CA ASN A 169 -15.95 7.81 -3.24
C ASN A 169 -15.62 6.47 -3.91
N ASP A 170 -15.52 6.44 -5.24
CA ASP A 170 -15.06 5.24 -5.96
C ASP A 170 -13.60 4.91 -5.66
N LEU A 171 -12.74 5.92 -5.43
CA LEU A 171 -11.37 5.70 -4.96
C LEU A 171 -11.35 5.03 -3.58
N LEU A 172 -12.16 5.49 -2.61
CA LEU A 172 -12.29 4.86 -1.28
C LEU A 172 -12.82 3.42 -1.39
N ASN A 173 -13.79 3.18 -2.25
CA ASN A 173 -14.31 1.83 -2.50
C ASN A 173 -13.28 0.93 -3.19
N THR A 174 -12.37 1.47 -4.00
CA THR A 174 -11.27 0.72 -4.61
C THR A 174 -10.30 0.19 -3.56
N VAL A 175 -10.05 0.95 -2.49
CA VAL A 175 -9.22 0.47 -1.36
C VAL A 175 -9.90 -0.74 -0.68
N ARG A 176 -11.20 -0.65 -0.40
CA ARG A 176 -11.97 -1.77 0.16
C ARG A 176 -11.99 -2.98 -0.77
N LEU A 177 -12.16 -2.74 -2.07
CA LEU A 177 -12.14 -3.78 -3.10
C LEU A 177 -10.79 -4.50 -3.12
N ARG A 178 -9.66 -3.78 -3.02
CA ARG A 178 -8.31 -4.33 -2.94
C ARG A 178 -8.13 -5.27 -1.74
N TRP A 179 -8.64 -4.89 -0.55
CA TRP A 179 -8.55 -5.75 0.63
C TRP A 179 -9.32 -7.06 0.46
N ILE A 180 -10.59 -6.99 0.04
CA ILE A 180 -11.42 -8.18 -0.15
C ILE A 180 -10.87 -9.06 -1.28
N ALA A 181 -10.39 -8.46 -2.35
CA ALA A 181 -9.79 -9.20 -3.47
C ALA A 181 -8.54 -9.97 -3.04
N ARG A 182 -7.69 -9.35 -2.23
CA ARG A 182 -6.51 -9.99 -1.62
C ARG A 182 -6.91 -11.16 -0.73
N ASP A 183 -7.90 -10.97 0.12
CA ASP A 183 -8.38 -12.00 1.06
C ASP A 183 -9.05 -13.17 0.31
N LEU A 184 -9.67 -12.91 -0.85
CA LEU A 184 -10.19 -13.93 -1.77
C LEU A 184 -9.11 -14.57 -2.66
N GLY A 185 -7.85 -14.11 -2.62
CA GLY A 185 -6.75 -14.70 -3.38
C GLY A 185 -6.63 -14.23 -4.82
N PHE A 186 -7.09 -13.01 -5.15
CA PHE A 186 -6.89 -12.40 -6.46
C PHE A 186 -5.64 -11.53 -6.47
N GLU A 187 -4.71 -11.79 -7.40
CA GLU A 187 -3.51 -10.96 -7.63
C GLU A 187 -3.85 -9.67 -8.39
N LYS A 188 -4.88 -9.71 -9.21
CA LYS A 188 -5.25 -8.58 -10.06
C LYS A 188 -6.74 -8.59 -10.38
N ILE A 189 -7.34 -7.39 -10.39
CA ILE A 189 -8.68 -7.14 -10.90
C ILE A 189 -8.61 -6.12 -12.03
N VAL A 190 -9.35 -6.38 -13.10
CA VAL A 190 -9.50 -5.47 -14.25
C VAL A 190 -10.97 -5.14 -14.40
N LEU A 191 -11.33 -3.87 -14.18
CA LEU A 191 -12.67 -3.32 -14.37
C LEU A 191 -12.69 -2.55 -15.69
N LYS A 192 -13.21 -3.15 -16.78
CA LYS A 192 -13.25 -2.51 -18.09
C LYS A 192 -14.50 -2.91 -18.87
N LYS A 193 -15.12 -1.93 -19.51
CA LYS A 193 -16.28 -2.12 -20.42
C LYS A 193 -17.46 -2.84 -19.75
N GLY A 194 -17.72 -2.54 -18.46
CA GLY A 194 -18.81 -3.16 -17.70
C GLY A 194 -18.57 -4.61 -17.31
N ASP A 195 -17.33 -5.12 -17.40
CA ASP A 195 -16.93 -6.44 -16.95
C ASP A 195 -15.85 -6.32 -15.86
N MET A 196 -15.89 -7.22 -14.88
CA MET A 196 -14.81 -7.41 -13.90
C MET A 196 -14.09 -8.72 -14.18
N THR A 197 -12.79 -8.66 -14.46
CA THR A 197 -11.93 -9.83 -14.62
C THR A 197 -11.00 -9.94 -13.41
N CYS A 198 -11.11 -11.04 -12.68
CA CYS A 198 -10.29 -11.38 -11.54
C CYS A 198 -9.25 -12.43 -11.93
N TYR A 199 -7.98 -12.18 -11.64
CA TYR A 199 -6.86 -13.07 -11.91
C TYR A 199 -6.43 -13.73 -10.62
N PHE A 200 -6.41 -15.06 -10.62
CA PHE A 200 -5.88 -15.84 -9.50
C PHE A 200 -4.35 -15.87 -9.52
N LEU A 201 -3.78 -16.45 -8.47
CA LEU A 201 -2.35 -16.77 -8.35
C LEU A 201 -1.80 -17.45 -9.60
N GLN A 202 -0.58 -17.08 -9.99
CA GLN A 202 0.10 -17.67 -11.14
C GLN A 202 0.56 -19.10 -10.87
N ASP A 203 0.95 -19.39 -9.62
CA ASP A 203 1.36 -20.72 -9.19
C ASP A 203 0.12 -21.63 -9.04
N GLN A 204 -0.10 -22.48 -10.02
CA GLN A 204 -1.22 -23.43 -10.04
C GLN A 204 -1.07 -24.59 -9.05
N ASP A 205 0.16 -24.85 -8.55
CA ASP A 205 0.43 -25.88 -7.56
C ASP A 205 0.25 -25.36 -6.10
N SER A 206 -0.08 -24.07 -5.96
CA SER A 206 -0.32 -23.44 -4.66
C SER A 206 -1.41 -24.13 -3.86
N ASP A 207 -1.19 -24.30 -2.57
CA ASP A 207 -2.19 -24.82 -1.64
C ASP A 207 -3.46 -23.95 -1.55
N TYR A 208 -3.41 -22.71 -2.02
CA TYR A 208 -4.56 -21.83 -2.17
C TYR A 208 -5.74 -22.52 -2.88
N PHE A 209 -5.48 -23.27 -3.96
CA PHE A 209 -6.52 -23.93 -4.73
C PHE A 209 -7.23 -25.09 -3.99
N LYS A 210 -6.71 -25.48 -2.81
CA LYS A 210 -7.31 -26.48 -1.92
C LYS A 210 -8.09 -25.84 -0.77
N THR A 211 -8.05 -24.51 -0.62
CA THR A 211 -8.67 -23.79 0.51
C THR A 211 -10.19 -23.71 0.39
N GLU A 212 -10.83 -23.50 1.54
CA GLU A 212 -12.27 -23.22 1.62
C GLU A 212 -12.65 -21.94 0.84
N THR A 213 -11.79 -20.92 0.89
CA THR A 213 -11.97 -19.65 0.15
C THR A 213 -12.09 -19.89 -1.35
N PHE A 214 -11.18 -20.67 -1.94
CA PHE A 214 -11.27 -20.99 -3.36
C PHE A 214 -12.52 -21.81 -3.68
N ASN A 215 -12.87 -22.78 -2.83
CA ASN A 215 -14.09 -23.58 -3.00
C ASN A 215 -15.35 -22.72 -2.96
N LYS A 216 -15.44 -21.70 -2.07
CA LYS A 216 -16.53 -20.72 -2.05
C LYS A 216 -16.67 -19.98 -3.38
N ILE A 217 -15.56 -19.50 -3.93
CA ILE A 217 -15.54 -18.80 -5.21
C ILE A 217 -16.05 -19.70 -6.35
N ILE A 218 -15.59 -20.95 -6.43
CA ILE A 218 -16.02 -21.91 -7.44
C ILE A 218 -17.52 -22.25 -7.30
N ARG A 219 -18.00 -22.41 -6.07
CA ARG A 219 -19.42 -22.66 -5.80
C ARG A 219 -20.26 -21.48 -6.27
N TYR A 220 -19.87 -20.26 -5.87
CA TYR A 220 -20.56 -19.05 -6.30
C TYR A 220 -20.60 -18.93 -7.82
N ALA A 221 -19.48 -19.15 -8.51
CA ALA A 221 -19.41 -19.11 -9.96
C ALA A 221 -20.30 -20.16 -10.63
N SER A 222 -20.41 -21.37 -10.03
CA SER A 222 -21.27 -22.47 -10.52
C SER A 222 -22.75 -22.14 -10.37
N ASP A 223 -23.12 -21.47 -9.27
CA ASP A 223 -24.51 -21.06 -9.02
C ASP A 223 -24.94 -19.87 -9.89
N HIS A 224 -23.99 -19.08 -10.39
CA HIS A 224 -24.24 -17.85 -11.13
C HIS A 224 -23.69 -17.88 -12.58
N LEU A 225 -23.78 -18.98 -13.28
CA LEU A 225 -23.22 -19.20 -14.63
C LEU A 225 -23.61 -18.14 -15.68
N LYS A 226 -24.74 -17.45 -15.50
CA LYS A 226 -25.16 -16.36 -16.41
C LYS A 226 -24.33 -15.08 -16.22
N ARG A 227 -23.80 -14.84 -15.02
CA ARG A 227 -23.02 -13.64 -14.66
C ARG A 227 -21.54 -13.90 -14.51
N CYS A 228 -21.16 -15.18 -14.29
CA CYS A 228 -19.78 -15.58 -14.02
C CYS A 228 -19.27 -16.53 -15.08
N GLN A 229 -18.03 -16.34 -15.53
CA GLN A 229 -17.35 -17.24 -16.45
C GLN A 229 -15.94 -17.54 -15.91
N PHE A 230 -15.70 -18.80 -15.58
CA PHE A 230 -14.36 -19.26 -15.26
C PHE A 230 -13.64 -19.63 -16.56
N LYS A 231 -12.43 -19.13 -16.78
CA LYS A 231 -11.61 -19.39 -17.98
C LYS A 231 -10.16 -19.56 -17.59
N GLU A 232 -9.46 -20.30 -18.40
CA GLU A 232 -8.01 -20.31 -18.44
C GLU A 232 -7.53 -19.46 -19.62
N GLN A 233 -6.70 -18.46 -19.36
CA GLN A 233 -6.14 -17.59 -20.40
C GLN A 233 -4.63 -17.44 -20.17
N ASN A 234 -3.83 -17.84 -21.16
CA ASN A 234 -2.37 -17.80 -21.11
C ASN A 234 -1.77 -18.53 -19.90
N GLY A 235 -2.33 -19.69 -19.54
CA GLY A 235 -1.90 -20.46 -18.37
C GLY A 235 -2.28 -19.82 -17.01
N LYS A 236 -3.22 -18.86 -17.00
CA LYS A 236 -3.73 -18.24 -15.77
C LYS A 236 -5.22 -18.52 -15.63
N ASN A 237 -5.60 -18.92 -14.44
CA ASN A 237 -7.01 -19.04 -14.08
C ASN A 237 -7.60 -17.64 -13.89
N ILE A 238 -8.70 -17.36 -14.54
CA ILE A 238 -9.43 -16.10 -14.45
C ILE A 238 -10.91 -16.34 -14.21
N LEU A 239 -11.51 -15.41 -13.46
CA LEU A 239 -12.95 -15.36 -13.25
C LEU A 239 -13.49 -14.04 -13.77
N ILE A 240 -14.44 -14.09 -14.69
CA ILE A 240 -15.03 -12.92 -15.33
C ILE A 240 -16.46 -12.75 -14.83
N PHE A 241 -16.76 -11.59 -14.28
CA PHE A 241 -18.10 -11.16 -13.91
C PHE A 241 -18.63 -10.15 -14.93
N LYS A 242 -19.86 -10.36 -15.37
CA LYS A 242 -20.56 -9.50 -16.32
C LYS A 242 -21.42 -8.46 -15.60
N VAL A 243 -21.61 -7.30 -16.25
CA VAL A 243 -22.47 -6.22 -15.76
C VAL A 243 -21.97 -5.68 -14.40
N VAL A 244 -20.73 -5.21 -14.41
CA VAL A 244 -20.06 -4.55 -13.28
C VAL A 244 -19.63 -3.15 -13.75
N ASP A 245 -20.56 -2.18 -13.64
CA ASP A 245 -20.38 -0.85 -14.23
C ASP A 245 -19.71 0.14 -13.26
N ARG A 246 -19.69 -0.14 -11.95
CA ARG A 246 -19.13 0.74 -10.92
C ARG A 246 -18.26 -0.06 -9.95
N VAL A 247 -17.34 0.63 -9.30
CA VAL A 247 -16.50 0.04 -8.24
C VAL A 247 -17.35 -0.54 -7.10
N LYS A 248 -18.46 0.14 -6.77
CA LYS A 248 -19.39 -0.34 -5.75
C LYS A 248 -20.00 -1.69 -6.11
N ASP A 249 -20.39 -1.89 -7.38
CA ASP A 249 -20.98 -3.15 -7.84
C ASP A 249 -19.97 -4.31 -7.73
N ALA A 250 -18.69 -4.02 -8.04
CA ALA A 250 -17.58 -4.97 -7.84
C ALA A 250 -17.38 -5.33 -6.37
N LEU A 251 -17.38 -4.30 -5.50
CA LEU A 251 -17.22 -4.46 -4.05
C LEU A 251 -18.33 -5.30 -3.43
N ASP A 252 -19.59 -4.98 -3.77
CA ASP A 252 -20.76 -5.69 -3.24
C ASP A 252 -20.75 -7.16 -3.69
N LEU A 253 -20.34 -7.43 -4.94
CA LEU A 253 -20.21 -8.78 -5.47
C LEU A 253 -19.12 -9.59 -4.74
N LEU A 254 -17.93 -9.03 -4.51
CA LEU A 254 -16.89 -9.74 -3.78
C LEU A 254 -17.24 -9.94 -2.29
N ARG A 255 -17.99 -9.02 -1.69
CA ARG A 255 -18.56 -9.22 -0.33
C ARG A 255 -19.53 -10.39 -0.27
N GLU A 256 -20.38 -10.53 -1.28
CA GLU A 256 -21.32 -11.66 -1.38
C GLU A 256 -20.59 -13.01 -1.47
N ILE A 257 -19.46 -13.07 -2.18
CA ILE A 257 -18.64 -14.28 -2.27
C ILE A 257 -17.94 -14.59 -0.94
N ASN A 258 -17.50 -13.56 -0.20
CA ASN A 258 -16.75 -13.70 1.04
C ASN A 258 -17.64 -14.01 2.26
N SER A 259 -18.95 -13.79 2.16
CA SER A 259 -19.91 -14.10 3.21
C SER A 259 -20.19 -15.61 3.31
#